data_71a5a745eb6d0294b9323eeac79fbb4f
#
_entry.id   71a5a745eb6d0294b9323eeac79fbb4f
#
_cell.length_a   1.000
_cell.length_b   1.000
_cell.length_c   1.000
_cell.angle_alpha   90.00
_cell.angle_beta   90.00
_cell.angle_gamma   90.00
#
_symmetry.space_group_name_H-M   'P 1'
#
loop_
_entity.id
_entity.type
_entity.pdbx_description
1 polymer ?
#
loop_
_entity_poly.entity_id
_entity_poly.type
_entity_poly.pdbx_seq_one_letter_code
_entity_poly.pdbx_strand_id
1 'polypeptide(L)'
;MEYGTHPCAWWCSAVGEQDTGEVGVVAKQKRGRSGPAGELGARRTTEDERLLSTPARGVVSPADFTHTDPWRVFRIMGEFVEGFDTLAELGPAVSIFGSARTLPDDPMYAAAEETARRLAQLGFAVITGGGPGIMEAANKGATEAGGESVGCNIELPFEQGMNAYVRTAIDFRYFFVRKTMFVKYAEGFIIFPGGYGTLDELFEALTLIQTGKVRNFPVVLFGSQYWSGLLDWLRGTMLKEGKISPGDLDLMVVTDSPDEAVQVILDSLGAGAGLARGPARREGGGRRRTPPAEPPPAPGTPPTTQ
;
A
#
# COMPACT_ATOMS: atom_id res chain seq x y z
N MET A 1 -46.60 -24.60 -12.55
CA MET A 1 -45.32 -24.72 -11.84
C MET A 1 -44.94 -23.34 -11.39
N GLU A 2 -45.29 -23.03 -10.16
CA GLU A 2 -45.18 -21.70 -9.58
C GLU A 2 -43.84 -21.53 -8.92
N TYR A 3 -43.10 -20.47 -9.25
CA TYR A 3 -41.89 -20.07 -8.56
C TYR A 3 -42.30 -19.14 -7.40
N GLY A 4 -42.27 -19.69 -6.19
CA GLY A 4 -42.48 -18.95 -4.96
C GLY A 4 -41.25 -18.12 -4.57
N THR A 5 -41.48 -16.82 -4.44
CA THR A 5 -40.60 -15.84 -3.80
C THR A 5 -40.63 -16.04 -2.29
N HIS A 6 -39.48 -16.29 -1.65
CA HIS A 6 -39.34 -16.19 -0.20
C HIS A 6 -38.29 -15.14 0.17
N PRO A 7 -38.67 -14.16 1.00
CA PRO A 7 -37.73 -13.18 1.56
C PRO A 7 -36.98 -13.77 2.77
N CYS A 8 -35.77 -13.27 2.98
CA CYS A 8 -34.92 -13.53 4.14
C CYS A 8 -35.62 -13.21 5.47
N ALA A 9 -35.98 -14.25 6.21
CA ALA A 9 -36.47 -14.17 7.59
C ALA A 9 -35.81 -15.27 8.43
N TRP A 10 -34.52 -15.09 8.75
CA TRP A 10 -33.79 -15.95 9.70
C TRP A 10 -32.89 -15.13 10.61
N TRP A 11 -33.45 -14.11 11.27
CA TRP A 11 -32.70 -13.43 12.33
C TRP A 11 -33.62 -12.79 13.41
N CYS A 12 -34.55 -13.56 13.92
CA CYS A 12 -35.31 -13.19 15.13
C CYS A 12 -35.89 -14.44 15.77
N SER A 13 -35.12 -15.16 16.56
CA SER A 13 -35.64 -16.03 17.62
C SER A 13 -34.47 -16.69 18.36
N ALA A 14 -33.89 -16.04 19.33
CA ALA A 14 -33.26 -16.59 20.52
C ALA A 14 -32.56 -15.47 21.31
N VAL A 15 -33.35 -14.59 21.93
CA VAL A 15 -32.88 -13.86 23.11
C VAL A 15 -34.02 -13.92 24.11
N GLY A 16 -33.80 -14.79 25.12
CA GLY A 16 -34.65 -14.84 26.30
C GLY A 16 -34.54 -13.53 27.06
N GLU A 17 -35.70 -13.10 27.57
CA GLU A 17 -35.81 -12.01 28.54
C GLU A 17 -34.87 -12.23 29.71
N GLN A 18 -33.95 -11.31 29.93
CA GLN A 18 -33.48 -10.94 31.27
C GLN A 18 -32.82 -9.55 31.25
N ASP A 19 -33.41 -8.72 32.12
CA ASP A 19 -32.86 -7.57 32.82
C ASP A 19 -32.53 -6.30 32.01
N THR A 20 -33.50 -5.36 32.13
CA THR A 20 -33.38 -3.97 31.73
C THR A 20 -32.51 -3.19 32.71
N GLY A 21 -31.20 -3.22 32.51
CA GLY A 21 -30.27 -2.25 33.08
C GLY A 21 -30.00 -1.16 32.02
N GLU A 22 -30.52 0.04 32.27
CA GLU A 22 -30.24 1.23 31.45
C GLU A 22 -28.73 1.50 31.45
N VAL A 23 -28.05 1.13 30.36
CA VAL A 23 -26.71 1.62 30.10
C VAL A 23 -26.84 2.95 29.35
N GLY A 24 -26.92 4.02 30.14
CA GLY A 24 -26.82 5.38 29.62
C GLY A 24 -25.48 5.60 28.92
N VAL A 25 -25.50 5.66 27.60
CA VAL A 25 -24.37 6.13 26.81
C VAL A 25 -24.23 7.64 27.03
N VAL A 26 -23.52 8.01 28.10
CA VAL A 26 -23.09 9.40 28.30
C VAL A 26 -21.97 9.67 27.32
N ALA A 27 -22.26 10.28 26.19
CA ALA A 27 -21.30 10.91 25.33
C ALA A 27 -20.61 12.04 26.10
N LYS A 28 -19.49 11.75 26.74
CA LYS A 28 -18.60 12.77 27.34
C LYS A 28 -17.93 13.54 26.20
N GLN A 29 -18.56 14.64 25.85
CA GLN A 29 -17.95 15.69 25.01
C GLN A 29 -16.74 16.26 25.76
N LYS A 30 -15.56 15.72 25.48
CA LYS A 30 -14.30 16.35 25.91
C LYS A 30 -14.15 17.65 25.11
N ARG A 31 -14.35 18.79 25.80
CA ARG A 31 -13.90 20.10 25.31
C ARG A 31 -12.41 20.02 25.08
N GLY A 32 -11.99 19.87 23.82
CA GLY A 32 -10.62 19.98 23.38
C GLY A 32 -10.15 21.43 23.59
N ARG A 33 -8.96 21.58 24.17
CA ARG A 33 -8.22 22.83 24.22
C ARG A 33 -8.05 23.34 22.78
N SER A 34 -8.55 24.53 22.53
CA SER A 34 -8.29 25.32 21.33
C SER A 34 -6.81 25.70 21.28
N GLY A 35 -6.00 24.94 20.52
CA GLY A 35 -4.74 25.46 19.98
C GLY A 35 -5.06 26.39 18.80
N PRO A 36 -4.12 27.25 18.34
CA PRO A 36 -4.39 28.20 17.26
C PRO A 36 -4.85 27.43 16.02
N ALA A 37 -6.02 27.79 15.51
CA ALA A 37 -6.59 27.26 14.28
C ALA A 37 -5.68 27.67 13.11
N GLY A 38 -4.77 26.76 12.73
CA GLY A 38 -4.23 26.76 11.39
C GLY A 38 -5.41 26.57 10.43
N GLU A 39 -5.52 27.39 9.41
CA GLU A 39 -6.53 27.32 8.37
C GLU A 39 -6.59 25.89 7.85
N LEU A 40 -7.63 25.17 8.23
CA LEU A 40 -7.99 23.89 7.63
C LEU A 40 -8.33 24.20 6.17
N GLY A 41 -7.40 23.94 5.27
CA GLY A 41 -7.62 24.03 3.83
C GLY A 41 -8.94 23.33 3.47
N ALA A 42 -9.69 23.91 2.56
CA ALA A 42 -11.00 23.38 2.14
C ALA A 42 -10.84 21.90 1.76
N ARG A 43 -11.63 21.02 2.38
CA ARG A 43 -11.65 19.59 2.07
C ARG A 43 -11.83 19.38 0.57
N ARG A 44 -10.89 18.71 -0.07
CA ARG A 44 -10.95 18.37 -1.50
C ARG A 44 -11.67 17.03 -1.68
N THR A 45 -12.49 16.92 -2.71
CA THR A 45 -13.09 15.65 -3.12
C THR A 45 -12.06 14.83 -3.90
N THR A 46 -11.74 13.62 -3.43
CA THR A 46 -10.78 12.71 -4.06
C THR A 46 -11.37 11.96 -5.25
N GLU A 47 -10.52 11.37 -6.10
CA GLU A 47 -10.98 10.53 -7.23
C GLU A 47 -11.65 9.24 -6.74
N ASP A 48 -11.18 8.62 -5.64
CA ASP A 48 -11.86 7.48 -5.01
C ASP A 48 -13.26 7.87 -4.50
N GLU A 49 -13.40 9.03 -3.86
CA GLU A 49 -14.70 9.52 -3.40
C GLU A 49 -15.67 9.74 -4.58
N ARG A 50 -15.18 10.23 -5.71
CA ARG A 50 -15.97 10.38 -6.94
C ARG A 50 -16.33 9.03 -7.57
N LEU A 51 -15.42 8.06 -7.55
CA LEU A 51 -15.65 6.72 -8.07
C LEU A 51 -16.70 5.97 -7.25
N LEU A 52 -16.63 6.09 -5.92
CA LEU A 52 -17.48 5.36 -4.98
C LEU A 52 -18.81 6.07 -4.70
N SER A 53 -18.96 7.34 -5.13
CA SER A 53 -20.22 8.06 -4.99
C SER A 53 -21.29 7.49 -5.93
N THR A 54 -22.53 7.40 -5.41
CA THR A 54 -23.67 7.02 -6.25
C THR A 54 -23.88 8.09 -7.33
N PRO A 55 -23.95 7.72 -8.63
CA PRO A 55 -24.20 8.68 -9.70
C PRO A 55 -25.48 9.47 -9.40
N ALA A 56 -25.41 10.78 -9.39
CA ALA A 56 -26.60 11.62 -9.31
C ALA A 56 -27.53 11.23 -10.47
N ARG A 57 -28.79 10.90 -10.17
CA ARG A 57 -29.81 10.63 -11.20
C ARG A 57 -30.13 11.95 -11.93
N GLY A 58 -29.29 12.33 -12.87
CA GLY A 58 -29.42 13.54 -13.66
C GLY A 58 -28.84 13.38 -15.04
N VAL A 59 -29.28 14.20 -15.97
CA VAL A 59 -28.74 14.24 -17.34
C VAL A 59 -27.28 14.70 -17.24
N VAL A 60 -26.35 13.82 -17.60
CA VAL A 60 -24.92 14.16 -17.68
C VAL A 60 -24.75 15.21 -18.77
N SER A 61 -24.25 16.38 -18.41
CA SER A 61 -23.91 17.41 -19.40
C SER A 61 -22.84 16.88 -20.38
N PRO A 62 -22.90 17.21 -21.67
CA PRO A 62 -21.83 16.88 -22.60
C PRO A 62 -20.42 17.34 -22.14
N ALA A 63 -20.35 18.39 -21.32
CA ALA A 63 -19.10 18.86 -20.72
C ALA A 63 -18.57 17.93 -19.61
N ASP A 64 -19.43 17.11 -19.01
CA ASP A 64 -19.07 16.24 -17.87
C ASP A 64 -18.72 14.81 -18.29
N PHE A 65 -18.75 14.48 -19.60
CA PHE A 65 -18.52 13.10 -20.05
C PHE A 65 -17.14 12.57 -19.65
N THR A 66 -16.12 13.42 -19.56
CA THR A 66 -14.77 13.06 -19.12
C THR A 66 -14.70 12.66 -17.64
N HIS A 67 -15.74 12.95 -16.87
CA HIS A 67 -15.89 12.56 -15.45
C HIS A 67 -16.75 11.30 -15.27
N THR A 68 -17.21 10.69 -16.38
CA THR A 68 -17.95 9.42 -16.34
C THR A 68 -17.04 8.23 -16.08
N ASP A 69 -17.59 7.12 -15.58
CA ASP A 69 -16.83 5.91 -15.27
C ASP A 69 -16.05 5.33 -16.46
N PRO A 70 -16.58 5.29 -17.70
CA PRO A 70 -15.78 4.85 -18.85
C PRO A 70 -14.49 5.65 -19.05
N TRP A 71 -14.52 6.98 -18.84
CA TRP A 71 -13.32 7.82 -18.92
C TRP A 71 -12.39 7.64 -17.72
N ARG A 72 -12.95 7.35 -16.55
CA ARG A 72 -12.19 7.08 -15.35
C ARG A 72 -11.30 5.84 -15.51
N VAL A 73 -11.75 4.84 -16.30
CA VAL A 73 -10.93 3.65 -16.62
C VAL A 73 -9.60 4.03 -17.27
N PHE A 74 -9.58 5.01 -18.19
CA PHE A 74 -8.31 5.45 -18.81
C PHE A 74 -7.36 6.09 -17.78
N ARG A 75 -7.87 6.84 -16.81
CA ARG A 75 -7.06 7.40 -15.73
C ARG A 75 -6.50 6.30 -14.82
N ILE A 76 -7.32 5.32 -14.47
CA ILE A 76 -6.90 4.15 -13.69
C ILE A 76 -5.80 3.39 -14.43
N MET A 77 -5.97 3.15 -15.74
CA MET A 77 -4.94 2.52 -16.56
C MET A 77 -3.66 3.35 -16.60
N GLY A 78 -3.78 4.68 -16.71
CA GLY A 78 -2.63 5.59 -16.65
C GLY A 78 -1.83 5.45 -15.37
N GLU A 79 -2.47 5.36 -14.22
CA GLU A 79 -1.79 5.16 -12.93
C GLU A 79 -1.14 3.78 -12.82
N PHE A 80 -1.73 2.73 -13.39
CA PHE A 80 -1.06 1.43 -13.47
C PHE A 80 0.20 1.49 -14.32
N VAL A 81 0.13 2.16 -15.49
CA VAL A 81 1.29 2.32 -16.38
C VAL A 81 2.39 3.11 -15.68
N GLU A 82 2.06 4.23 -15.04
CA GLU A 82 3.00 5.06 -14.30
C GLU A 82 3.67 4.28 -13.14
N GLY A 83 2.88 3.56 -12.35
CA GLY A 83 3.40 2.75 -11.25
C GLY A 83 4.31 1.63 -11.74
N PHE A 84 3.93 0.93 -12.80
CA PHE A 84 4.75 -0.14 -13.38
C PHE A 84 6.04 0.39 -14.02
N ASP A 85 5.98 1.50 -14.72
CA ASP A 85 7.16 2.12 -15.36
C ASP A 85 8.16 2.63 -14.30
N THR A 86 7.65 3.35 -13.30
CA THR A 86 8.47 3.93 -12.23
C THR A 86 9.18 2.85 -11.40
N LEU A 87 8.52 1.73 -11.14
CA LEU A 87 9.05 0.66 -10.29
C LEU A 87 9.69 -0.49 -11.07
N ALA A 88 9.75 -0.41 -12.39
CA ALA A 88 10.23 -1.50 -13.26
C ALA A 88 11.66 -1.98 -12.95
N GLU A 89 12.53 -1.08 -12.51
CA GLU A 89 13.95 -1.35 -12.25
C GLU A 89 14.29 -1.32 -10.74
N LEU A 90 13.29 -1.38 -9.85
CA LEU A 90 13.48 -1.21 -8.41
C LEU A 90 14.39 -2.28 -7.77
N GLY A 91 14.42 -3.50 -8.32
CA GLY A 91 15.11 -4.64 -7.69
C GLY A 91 14.32 -5.22 -6.52
N PRO A 92 14.93 -6.05 -5.66
CA PRO A 92 14.26 -6.64 -4.51
C PRO A 92 13.86 -5.55 -3.51
N ALA A 93 12.63 -5.61 -3.02
CA ALA A 93 12.10 -4.60 -2.12
C ALA A 93 11.26 -5.21 -1.00
N VAL A 94 11.11 -4.49 0.10
CA VAL A 94 10.24 -4.85 1.22
C VAL A 94 9.30 -3.69 1.51
N SER A 95 8.00 -3.97 1.61
CA SER A 95 7.02 -2.96 2.00
C SER A 95 6.88 -2.89 3.51
N ILE A 96 6.96 -1.68 4.07
CA ILE A 96 6.83 -1.42 5.50
C ILE A 96 5.59 -0.56 5.74
N PHE A 97 4.70 -1.05 6.60
CA PHE A 97 3.46 -0.38 6.98
C PHE A 97 3.40 -0.11 8.48
N GLY A 98 2.65 0.91 8.86
CA GLY A 98 2.42 1.25 10.25
C GLY A 98 1.67 2.59 10.38
N SER A 99 1.54 3.05 11.62
CA SER A 99 0.79 4.26 11.93
C SER A 99 1.48 5.53 11.42
N ALA A 100 0.73 6.36 10.72
CA ALA A 100 1.14 7.74 10.38
C ALA A 100 1.20 8.67 11.62
N ARG A 101 0.72 8.20 12.79
CA ARG A 101 0.63 8.99 14.02
C ARG A 101 1.72 8.66 15.04
N THR A 102 2.61 7.72 14.72
CA THR A 102 3.75 7.38 15.55
C THR A 102 4.72 8.57 15.59
N LEU A 103 5.06 9.02 16.78
CA LEU A 103 5.95 10.16 16.95
C LEU A 103 7.44 9.74 16.88
N PRO A 104 8.36 10.64 16.57
CA PRO A 104 9.79 10.31 16.47
C PRO A 104 10.45 9.81 17.78
N ASP A 105 9.84 10.11 18.93
CA ASP A 105 10.29 9.64 20.25
C ASP A 105 9.68 8.28 20.66
N ASP A 106 8.80 7.71 19.84
CA ASP A 106 8.22 6.39 20.05
C ASP A 106 9.24 5.28 19.74
N PRO A 107 9.40 4.26 20.60
CA PRO A 107 10.27 3.12 20.33
C PRO A 107 9.98 2.42 18.99
N MET A 108 8.73 2.40 18.51
CA MET A 108 8.37 1.81 17.22
C MET A 108 8.92 2.61 16.05
N TYR A 109 9.06 3.95 16.19
CA TYR A 109 9.71 4.77 15.16
C TYR A 109 11.17 4.38 15.00
N ALA A 110 11.92 4.31 16.11
CA ALA A 110 13.33 3.89 16.09
C ALA A 110 13.51 2.45 15.57
N ALA A 111 12.60 1.53 15.93
CA ALA A 111 12.63 0.17 15.43
C ALA A 111 12.36 0.08 13.92
N ALA A 112 11.42 0.88 13.39
CA ALA A 112 11.13 0.93 11.96
C ALA A 112 12.30 1.51 11.16
N GLU A 113 12.93 2.58 11.67
CA GLU A 113 14.12 3.19 11.10
C GLU A 113 15.27 2.18 11.04
N GLU A 114 15.54 1.47 12.14
CA GLU A 114 16.62 0.47 12.20
C GLU A 114 16.34 -0.73 11.30
N THR A 115 15.11 -1.24 11.28
CA THR A 115 14.71 -2.34 10.38
C THR A 115 14.94 -1.98 8.91
N ALA A 116 14.50 -0.79 8.50
CA ALA A 116 14.68 -0.30 7.14
C ALA A 116 16.14 -0.05 6.79
N ARG A 117 16.95 0.47 7.73
CA ARG A 117 18.39 0.64 7.56
C ARG A 117 19.08 -0.68 7.24
N ARG A 118 18.76 -1.74 7.99
CA ARG A 118 19.34 -3.09 7.78
C ARG A 118 18.94 -3.69 6.45
N LEU A 119 17.66 -3.56 6.07
CA LEU A 119 17.19 -3.99 4.74
C LEU A 119 17.95 -3.28 3.62
N ALA A 120 18.13 -1.97 3.72
CA ALA A 120 18.86 -1.18 2.73
C ALA A 120 20.34 -1.57 2.65
N GLN A 121 20.99 -1.85 3.78
CA GLN A 121 22.39 -2.35 3.82
C GLN A 121 22.56 -3.72 3.14
N LEU A 122 21.49 -4.51 3.10
CA LEU A 122 21.43 -5.79 2.41
C LEU A 122 21.02 -5.66 0.92
N GLY A 123 20.80 -4.44 0.44
CA GLY A 123 20.46 -4.15 -0.95
C GLY A 123 18.96 -4.20 -1.28
N PHE A 124 18.10 -4.25 -0.27
CA PHE A 124 16.65 -4.13 -0.49
C PHE A 124 16.26 -2.67 -0.63
N ALA A 125 15.37 -2.38 -1.56
CA ALA A 125 14.59 -1.15 -1.55
C ALA A 125 13.52 -1.23 -0.46
N VAL A 126 13.16 -0.08 0.11
CA VAL A 126 12.08 0.04 1.10
C VAL A 126 10.92 0.80 0.50
N ILE A 127 9.76 0.17 0.43
CA ILE A 127 8.53 0.77 -0.07
C ILE A 127 7.64 1.11 1.11
N THR A 128 7.11 2.34 1.15
CA THR A 128 6.13 2.79 2.14
C THR A 128 5.01 3.58 1.46
N GLY A 129 4.02 4.00 2.24
CA GLY A 129 3.02 4.97 1.77
C GLY A 129 3.52 6.41 1.67
N GLY A 130 4.80 6.69 1.95
CA GLY A 130 5.40 8.02 1.82
C GLY A 130 4.97 9.05 2.85
N GLY A 131 4.05 8.75 3.77
CA GLY A 131 3.54 9.65 4.80
C GLY A 131 4.45 9.76 6.03
N PRO A 132 3.96 10.40 7.12
CA PRO A 132 4.70 10.54 8.37
C PRO A 132 4.71 9.26 9.23
N GLY A 133 5.30 9.32 10.40
CA GLY A 133 5.31 8.27 11.41
C GLY A 133 6.17 7.08 11.00
N ILE A 134 5.63 5.86 11.06
CA ILE A 134 6.37 4.64 10.70
C ILE A 134 6.87 4.68 9.26
N MET A 135 6.10 5.25 8.33
CA MET A 135 6.51 5.38 6.94
C MET A 135 7.73 6.29 6.78
N GLU A 136 7.72 7.42 7.49
CA GLU A 136 8.85 8.35 7.53
C GLU A 136 10.08 7.69 8.15
N ALA A 137 9.92 7.00 9.29
CA ALA A 137 11.00 6.27 9.96
C ALA A 137 11.67 5.26 9.02
N ALA A 138 10.87 4.46 8.31
CA ALA A 138 11.36 3.48 7.37
C ALA A 138 12.08 4.12 6.15
N ASN A 139 11.47 5.15 5.55
CA ASN A 139 12.12 5.88 4.46
C ASN A 139 13.44 6.55 4.91
N LYS A 140 13.47 7.09 6.14
CA LYS A 140 14.68 7.67 6.75
C LYS A 140 15.78 6.63 6.87
N GLY A 141 15.51 5.50 7.52
CA GLY A 141 16.46 4.43 7.70
C GLY A 141 17.06 3.92 6.39
N ALA A 142 16.22 3.73 5.36
CA ALA A 142 16.66 3.32 4.03
C ALA A 142 17.55 4.37 3.36
N THR A 143 17.13 5.63 3.38
CA THR A 143 17.85 6.74 2.72
C THR A 143 19.18 7.03 3.38
N GLU A 144 19.27 7.04 4.72
CA GLU A 144 20.49 7.25 5.47
C GLU A 144 21.50 6.10 5.29
N ALA A 145 21.03 4.88 5.05
CA ALA A 145 21.87 3.74 4.68
C ALA A 145 22.34 3.75 3.21
N GLY A 146 21.90 4.72 2.42
CA GLY A 146 22.24 4.83 1.00
C GLY A 146 21.40 3.94 0.07
N GLY A 147 20.35 3.30 0.57
CA GLY A 147 19.44 2.43 -0.19
C GLY A 147 18.33 3.19 -0.93
N GLU A 148 17.58 2.45 -1.73
CA GLU A 148 16.41 2.98 -2.42
C GLU A 148 15.22 3.12 -1.45
N SER A 149 14.60 4.30 -1.46
CA SER A 149 13.49 4.68 -0.58
C SER A 149 12.31 5.14 -1.43
N VAL A 150 11.25 4.34 -1.44
CA VAL A 150 10.08 4.54 -2.29
C VAL A 150 8.89 4.97 -1.45
N GLY A 151 8.17 5.99 -1.91
CA GLY A 151 6.90 6.43 -1.35
C GLY A 151 5.78 6.29 -2.37
N CYS A 152 4.86 5.36 -2.14
CA CYS A 152 3.62 5.23 -2.88
C CYS A 152 2.52 6.01 -2.14
N ASN A 153 2.39 7.29 -2.43
CA ASN A 153 1.43 8.17 -1.77
C ASN A 153 0.00 7.97 -2.31
N ILE A 154 -0.97 8.49 -1.61
CA ILE A 154 -2.39 8.46 -2.00
C ILE A 154 -3.01 9.83 -1.81
N GLU A 155 -3.82 10.25 -2.78
CA GLU A 155 -4.64 11.45 -2.64
C GLU A 155 -5.61 11.30 -1.47
N LEU A 156 -5.48 12.19 -0.48
CA LEU A 156 -6.37 12.25 0.68
C LEU A 156 -7.19 13.54 0.65
N PRO A 157 -8.39 13.58 1.29
CA PRO A 157 -9.23 14.78 1.35
C PRO A 157 -8.59 15.94 2.14
N PHE A 158 -7.48 15.68 2.81
CA PHE A 158 -6.64 16.66 3.52
C PHE A 158 -5.19 16.52 3.03
N GLU A 159 -4.44 17.61 3.05
CA GLU A 159 -3.04 17.57 2.62
C GLU A 159 -2.21 16.71 3.59
N GLN A 160 -1.64 15.64 3.06
CA GLN A 160 -0.60 14.86 3.69
C GLN A 160 0.58 14.83 2.73
N GLY A 161 1.60 15.64 3.03
CA GLY A 161 2.81 15.71 2.21
C GLY A 161 3.61 14.40 2.25
N MET A 162 4.39 14.17 1.20
CA MET A 162 5.42 13.16 1.16
C MET A 162 6.49 13.48 2.18
N ASN A 163 7.00 12.49 2.94
CA ASN A 163 8.11 12.74 3.86
C ASN A 163 9.41 13.03 3.11
N ALA A 164 10.34 13.74 3.76
CA ALA A 164 11.56 14.26 3.14
C ALA A 164 12.59 13.16 2.75
N TYR A 165 12.38 11.93 3.18
CA TYR A 165 13.32 10.82 2.96
C TYR A 165 12.94 9.92 1.78
N VAL A 166 11.83 10.21 1.10
CA VAL A 166 11.43 9.52 -0.12
C VAL A 166 12.31 9.99 -1.28
N ARG A 167 12.93 9.04 -2.01
CA ARG A 167 13.72 9.30 -3.22
C ARG A 167 12.91 9.07 -4.49
N THR A 168 12.18 7.98 -4.53
CA THR A 168 11.27 7.65 -5.63
C THR A 168 9.83 7.81 -5.16
N ALA A 169 9.13 8.81 -5.68
CA ALA A 169 7.79 9.20 -5.27
C ALA A 169 6.78 8.89 -6.37
N ILE A 170 5.66 8.27 -6.00
CA ILE A 170 4.51 8.06 -6.88
C ILE A 170 3.26 8.50 -6.15
N ASP A 171 2.45 9.35 -6.78
CA ASP A 171 1.18 9.82 -6.23
C ASP A 171 0.01 9.11 -6.92
N PHE A 172 -0.70 8.26 -6.17
CA PHE A 172 -1.88 7.56 -6.63
C PHE A 172 -3.16 8.28 -6.22
N ARG A 173 -4.19 8.19 -7.06
CA ARG A 173 -5.55 8.67 -6.76
C ARG A 173 -6.48 7.53 -6.38
N TYR A 174 -6.12 6.27 -6.76
CA TYR A 174 -6.94 5.09 -6.51
C TYR A 174 -6.23 4.11 -5.57
N PHE A 175 -6.88 3.78 -4.45
CA PHE A 175 -6.32 2.88 -3.45
C PHE A 175 -5.94 1.52 -4.02
N PHE A 176 -6.77 0.93 -4.86
CA PHE A 176 -6.52 -0.41 -5.42
C PHE A 176 -5.34 -0.45 -6.41
N VAL A 177 -5.04 0.65 -7.11
CA VAL A 177 -3.85 0.73 -7.95
C VAL A 177 -2.60 0.71 -7.08
N ARG A 178 -2.55 1.56 -6.06
CA ARG A 178 -1.46 1.64 -5.08
C ARG A 178 -1.20 0.30 -4.39
N LYS A 179 -2.25 -0.36 -3.91
CA LYS A 179 -2.17 -1.67 -3.24
C LYS A 179 -1.51 -2.72 -4.14
N THR A 180 -1.82 -2.72 -5.43
CA THR A 180 -1.18 -3.61 -6.40
C THR A 180 0.33 -3.39 -6.45
N MET A 181 0.82 -2.15 -6.35
CA MET A 181 2.25 -1.84 -6.37
C MET A 181 2.96 -2.40 -5.12
N PHE A 182 2.35 -2.24 -3.93
CA PHE A 182 2.92 -2.78 -2.70
C PHE A 182 3.16 -4.29 -2.77
N VAL A 183 2.18 -5.03 -3.28
CA VAL A 183 2.29 -6.50 -3.37
C VAL A 183 3.19 -6.93 -4.51
N LYS A 184 3.08 -6.27 -5.69
CA LYS A 184 3.79 -6.68 -6.90
C LYS A 184 5.30 -6.53 -6.80
N TYR A 185 5.77 -5.49 -6.14
CA TYR A 185 7.19 -5.14 -6.11
C TYR A 185 7.89 -5.52 -4.80
N ALA A 186 7.16 -5.99 -3.79
CA ALA A 186 7.74 -6.44 -2.55
C ALA A 186 7.98 -7.96 -2.53
N GLU A 187 9.04 -8.36 -1.85
CA GLU A 187 9.35 -9.75 -1.50
C GLU A 187 8.67 -10.17 -0.19
N GLY A 188 8.17 -9.22 0.59
CA GLY A 188 7.44 -9.45 1.85
C GLY A 188 7.02 -8.16 2.53
N PHE A 189 6.23 -8.29 3.58
CA PHE A 189 5.72 -7.17 4.35
C PHE A 189 6.22 -7.20 5.78
N ILE A 190 6.58 -6.01 6.31
CA ILE A 190 6.82 -5.79 7.75
C ILE A 190 5.79 -4.78 8.24
N ILE A 191 4.97 -5.21 9.18
CA ILE A 191 3.78 -4.51 9.65
C ILE A 191 3.98 -4.05 11.09
N PHE A 192 4.22 -2.77 11.28
CA PHE A 192 4.30 -2.12 12.58
C PHE A 192 2.91 -1.77 13.11
N PRO A 193 2.76 -1.44 14.41
CA PRO A 193 1.50 -0.98 14.96
C PRO A 193 0.85 0.12 14.15
N GLY A 194 -0.44 -0.04 13.79
CA GLY A 194 -1.13 0.90 12.93
C GLY A 194 -2.65 0.80 12.95
N GLY A 195 -3.30 1.66 12.20
CA GLY A 195 -4.76 1.73 12.12
C GLY A 195 -5.37 0.89 11.00
N TYR A 196 -6.56 1.28 10.56
CA TYR A 196 -7.31 0.56 9.53
C TYR A 196 -6.56 0.42 8.21
N GLY A 197 -5.81 1.43 7.76
CA GLY A 197 -5.03 1.33 6.53
C GLY A 197 -3.89 0.31 6.64
N THR A 198 -3.30 0.15 7.83
CA THR A 198 -2.29 -0.88 8.11
C THR A 198 -2.91 -2.28 8.12
N LEU A 199 -4.09 -2.42 8.74
CA LEU A 199 -4.84 -3.69 8.76
C LEU A 199 -5.36 -4.07 7.37
N ASP A 200 -5.74 -3.11 6.56
CA ASP A 200 -6.19 -3.31 5.19
C ASP A 200 -5.08 -3.97 4.34
N GLU A 201 -3.85 -3.47 4.42
CA GLU A 201 -2.71 -4.09 3.72
C GLU A 201 -2.33 -5.47 4.32
N LEU A 202 -2.42 -5.62 5.64
CA LEU A 202 -2.18 -6.91 6.30
C LEU A 202 -3.16 -7.98 5.80
N PHE A 203 -4.46 -7.71 5.86
CA PHE A 203 -5.46 -8.71 5.51
C PHE A 203 -5.54 -8.97 4.00
N GLU A 204 -5.20 -8.01 3.16
CA GLU A 204 -5.04 -8.26 1.73
C GLU A 204 -3.89 -9.22 1.47
N ALA A 205 -2.71 -8.99 2.05
CA ALA A 205 -1.56 -9.88 1.91
C ALA A 205 -1.92 -11.30 2.38
N LEU A 206 -2.49 -11.44 3.57
CA LEU A 206 -2.90 -12.75 4.11
C LEU A 206 -3.91 -13.46 3.19
N THR A 207 -4.86 -12.73 2.62
CA THR A 207 -5.85 -13.29 1.68
C THR A 207 -5.18 -13.77 0.39
N LEU A 208 -4.25 -12.99 -0.15
CA LEU A 208 -3.53 -13.36 -1.38
C LEU A 208 -2.62 -14.58 -1.18
N ILE A 209 -1.99 -14.69 -0.01
CA ILE A 209 -1.15 -15.84 0.34
C ILE A 209 -2.02 -17.09 0.57
N GLN A 210 -3.07 -16.98 1.39
CA GLN A 210 -4.01 -18.06 1.70
C GLN A 210 -4.64 -18.63 0.42
N THR A 211 -4.99 -17.77 -0.54
CA THR A 211 -5.60 -18.18 -1.81
C THR A 211 -4.58 -18.61 -2.87
N GLY A 212 -3.29 -18.60 -2.54
CA GLY A 212 -2.20 -19.02 -3.43
C GLY A 212 -1.93 -18.07 -4.60
N LYS A 213 -2.42 -16.83 -4.53
CA LYS A 213 -2.14 -15.79 -5.53
C LYS A 213 -0.72 -15.25 -5.41
N VAL A 214 -0.20 -15.22 -4.20
CA VAL A 214 1.19 -14.86 -3.89
C VAL A 214 1.80 -16.02 -3.10
N ARG A 215 3.06 -16.34 -3.35
CA ARG A 215 3.78 -17.44 -2.70
C ARG A 215 5.15 -16.95 -2.21
N ASN A 216 5.67 -17.59 -1.16
CA ASN A 216 6.95 -17.24 -0.54
C ASN A 216 7.01 -15.75 -0.16
N PHE A 217 5.95 -15.28 0.46
CA PHE A 217 5.77 -13.87 0.80
C PHE A 217 5.59 -13.76 2.32
N PRO A 218 6.68 -13.54 3.06
CA PRO A 218 6.65 -13.44 4.51
C PRO A 218 5.89 -12.19 4.96
N VAL A 219 5.08 -12.34 5.99
CA VAL A 219 4.39 -11.24 6.67
C VAL A 219 4.89 -11.20 8.10
N VAL A 220 5.62 -10.15 8.45
CA VAL A 220 6.16 -9.94 9.79
C VAL A 220 5.31 -8.92 10.53
N LEU A 221 4.76 -9.30 11.68
CA LEU A 221 4.09 -8.42 12.63
C LEU A 221 5.09 -7.93 13.66
N PHE A 222 5.50 -6.68 13.57
CA PHE A 222 6.44 -6.09 14.53
C PHE A 222 5.69 -5.48 15.72
N GLY A 223 6.11 -5.80 16.96
CA GLY A 223 5.47 -5.31 18.17
C GLY A 223 4.47 -6.29 18.76
N SER A 224 4.97 -7.36 19.40
CA SER A 224 4.18 -8.48 19.93
C SER A 224 3.03 -8.04 20.84
N GLN A 225 3.28 -7.06 21.71
CA GLN A 225 2.28 -6.55 22.65
C GLN A 225 1.07 -5.93 21.92
N TYR A 226 1.32 -5.17 20.85
CA TYR A 226 0.25 -4.53 20.09
C TYR A 226 -0.63 -5.56 19.38
N TRP A 227 0.00 -6.56 18.78
CA TRP A 227 -0.70 -7.57 17.96
C TRP A 227 -1.36 -8.68 18.79
N SER A 228 -1.05 -8.83 20.07
CA SER A 228 -1.55 -9.91 20.93
C SER A 228 -3.07 -10.06 20.88
N GLY A 229 -3.82 -8.96 21.05
CA GLY A 229 -5.28 -8.99 21.03
C GLY A 229 -5.88 -9.44 19.68
N LEU A 230 -5.27 -9.04 18.56
CA LEU A 230 -5.69 -9.50 17.24
C LEU A 230 -5.42 -11.01 17.08
N LEU A 231 -4.22 -11.45 17.45
CA LEU A 231 -3.82 -12.85 17.36
C LEU A 231 -4.68 -13.75 18.26
N ASP A 232 -5.03 -13.28 19.45
CA ASP A 232 -5.93 -14.00 20.36
C ASP A 232 -7.34 -14.12 19.75
N TRP A 233 -7.84 -13.08 19.09
CA TRP A 233 -9.12 -13.14 18.40
C TRP A 233 -9.07 -14.08 17.19
N LEU A 234 -8.00 -14.03 16.40
CA LEU A 234 -7.80 -14.94 15.27
C LEU A 234 -7.81 -16.41 15.71
N ARG A 235 -7.09 -16.74 16.79
CA ARG A 235 -7.02 -18.09 17.37
C ARG A 235 -8.32 -18.48 18.08
N GLY A 236 -8.81 -17.60 18.94
CA GLY A 236 -9.95 -17.87 19.84
C GLY A 236 -11.30 -17.83 19.15
N THR A 237 -11.43 -17.11 18.06
CA THR A 237 -12.70 -16.91 17.33
C THR A 237 -12.61 -17.42 15.92
N MET A 238 -11.80 -16.84 15.03
CA MET A 238 -11.81 -17.21 13.62
C MET A 238 -11.42 -18.67 13.37
N LEU A 239 -10.35 -19.14 14.00
CA LEU A 239 -9.92 -20.52 13.88
C LEU A 239 -10.93 -21.46 14.53
N LYS A 240 -11.36 -21.16 15.76
CA LYS A 240 -12.32 -22.01 16.51
C LYS A 240 -13.65 -22.16 15.78
N GLU A 241 -14.11 -21.13 15.09
CA GLU A 241 -15.33 -21.17 14.28
C GLU A 241 -15.10 -21.69 12.84
N GLY A 242 -13.88 -22.13 12.53
CA GLY A 242 -13.55 -22.67 11.21
C GLY A 242 -13.59 -21.66 10.07
N LYS A 243 -13.38 -20.36 10.35
CA LYS A 243 -13.30 -19.31 9.33
C LYS A 243 -11.92 -19.25 8.66
N ILE A 244 -10.92 -19.77 9.36
CA ILE A 244 -9.57 -19.99 8.86
C ILE A 244 -9.11 -21.39 9.27
N SER A 245 -8.04 -21.90 8.63
CA SER A 245 -7.40 -23.18 8.97
C SER A 245 -6.22 -22.97 9.94
N PRO A 246 -5.76 -24.01 10.66
CA PRO A 246 -4.60 -23.88 11.53
C PRO A 246 -3.36 -23.32 10.83
N GLY A 247 -3.06 -23.76 9.60
CA GLY A 247 -1.92 -23.29 8.82
C GLY A 247 -1.99 -21.81 8.40
N ASP A 248 -3.18 -21.18 8.45
CA ASP A 248 -3.31 -19.76 8.13
C ASP A 248 -2.73 -18.87 9.22
N LEU A 249 -2.57 -19.38 10.44
CA LEU A 249 -1.88 -18.65 11.53
C LEU A 249 -0.36 -18.63 11.33
N ASP A 250 0.19 -19.59 10.60
CA ASP A 250 1.62 -19.71 10.31
C ASP A 250 2.06 -18.76 9.18
N LEU A 251 1.11 -18.05 8.55
CA LEU A 251 1.40 -17.04 7.53
C LEU A 251 2.05 -15.78 8.09
N MET A 252 2.01 -15.61 9.42
CA MET A 252 2.53 -14.42 10.10
C MET A 252 3.61 -14.81 11.11
N VAL A 253 4.72 -14.08 11.10
CA VAL A 253 5.77 -14.15 12.11
C VAL A 253 5.69 -12.91 13.00
N VAL A 254 5.71 -13.10 14.31
CA VAL A 254 5.64 -11.99 15.29
C VAL A 254 7.01 -11.79 15.92
N THR A 255 7.50 -10.56 15.92
CA THR A 255 8.80 -10.24 16.54
C THR A 255 8.83 -8.83 17.12
N ASP A 256 9.77 -8.62 18.05
CA ASP A 256 10.12 -7.30 18.61
C ASP A 256 11.57 -6.90 18.23
N SER A 257 12.22 -7.69 17.36
CA SER A 257 13.62 -7.50 16.96
C SER A 257 13.75 -7.12 15.50
N PRO A 258 14.40 -5.99 15.18
CA PRO A 258 14.74 -5.63 13.80
C PRO A 258 15.57 -6.71 13.08
N ASP A 259 16.49 -7.37 13.80
CA ASP A 259 17.31 -8.45 13.23
C ASP A 259 16.47 -9.64 12.82
N GLU A 260 15.56 -10.06 13.67
CA GLU A 260 14.69 -11.19 13.41
C GLU A 260 13.71 -10.85 12.25
N ALA A 261 13.16 -9.63 12.22
CA ALA A 261 12.29 -9.21 11.13
C ALA A 261 13.01 -9.29 9.76
N VAL A 262 14.25 -8.84 9.69
CA VAL A 262 15.08 -8.92 8.49
C VAL A 262 15.43 -10.37 8.15
N GLN A 263 15.77 -11.19 9.15
CA GLN A 263 16.12 -12.61 8.94
C GLN A 263 14.94 -13.39 8.34
N VAL A 264 13.72 -13.15 8.77
CA VAL A 264 12.50 -13.78 8.21
C VAL A 264 12.36 -13.48 6.71
N ILE A 265 12.65 -12.24 6.29
CA ILE A 265 12.65 -11.88 4.87
C ILE A 265 13.74 -12.66 4.11
N LEU A 266 14.96 -12.72 4.64
CA LEU A 266 16.08 -13.42 4.02
C LEU A 266 15.84 -14.94 3.90
N ASP A 267 15.30 -15.56 4.94
CA ASP A 267 15.01 -17.00 4.98
C ASP A 267 13.98 -17.38 3.91
N SER A 268 12.98 -16.54 3.71
CA SER A 268 11.97 -16.73 2.66
C SER A 268 12.60 -16.72 1.25
N LEU A 269 13.55 -15.84 1.00
CA LEU A 269 14.28 -15.78 -0.27
C LEU A 269 15.23 -16.97 -0.44
N GLY A 270 15.91 -17.41 0.63
CA GLY A 270 16.77 -18.59 0.64
C GLY A 270 15.99 -19.88 0.36
N ALA A 271 14.81 -20.02 0.93
CA ALA A 271 13.91 -21.14 0.63
C ALA A 271 13.39 -21.11 -0.81
N GLY A 272 13.25 -19.92 -1.41
CA GLY A 272 12.89 -19.71 -2.83
C GLY A 272 14.04 -19.83 -3.82
N ALA A 273 15.30 -19.76 -3.38
CA ALA A 273 16.52 -19.76 -4.23
C ALA A 273 16.80 -21.10 -4.94
N GLY A 274 15.93 -22.11 -4.78
CA GLY A 274 15.84 -23.24 -5.72
C GLY A 274 15.37 -22.86 -7.13
N LEU A 275 14.92 -21.61 -7.34
CA LEU A 275 14.54 -21.05 -8.64
C LEU A 275 15.31 -19.74 -8.84
N ALA A 276 16.53 -19.87 -9.36
CA ALA A 276 17.43 -18.77 -9.65
C ALA A 276 16.76 -17.62 -10.43
N ARG A 277 16.67 -16.44 -9.83
CA ARG A 277 16.86 -15.19 -10.55
C ARG A 277 18.24 -14.65 -10.16
N GLY A 278 19.25 -15.10 -10.90
CA GLY A 278 20.55 -14.46 -10.87
C GLY A 278 20.39 -12.99 -11.28
N PRO A 279 21.19 -12.06 -10.70
CA PRO A 279 21.21 -10.70 -11.17
C PRO A 279 21.62 -10.73 -12.64
N ALA A 280 20.76 -10.23 -13.51
CA ALA A 280 21.15 -9.92 -14.89
C ALA A 280 22.14 -8.76 -14.83
N ARG A 281 23.42 -9.10 -14.59
CA ARG A 281 24.54 -8.23 -14.82
C ARG A 281 24.58 -7.94 -16.31
N ARG A 282 23.85 -6.92 -16.72
CA ARG A 282 24.04 -6.34 -18.05
C ARG A 282 25.39 -5.64 -18.03
N GLU A 283 26.39 -6.36 -18.51
CA GLU A 283 27.62 -5.73 -18.98
C GLU A 283 27.23 -4.62 -19.94
N GLY A 284 27.76 -3.42 -19.67
CA GLY A 284 27.50 -2.21 -20.45
C GLY A 284 27.83 -2.40 -21.93
N GLY A 285 26.86 -2.78 -22.70
CA GLY A 285 26.83 -2.60 -24.13
C GLY A 285 26.42 -1.15 -24.43
N GLY A 286 27.37 -0.25 -24.40
CA GLY A 286 27.17 1.11 -24.88
C GLY A 286 26.65 1.06 -26.31
N ARG A 287 25.34 1.23 -26.49
CA ARG A 287 24.80 1.60 -27.78
C ARG A 287 25.37 2.96 -28.12
N ARG A 288 26.41 2.97 -28.98
CA ARG A 288 26.80 4.17 -29.73
C ARG A 288 25.51 4.67 -30.43
N ARG A 289 25.04 5.82 -29.99
CA ARG A 289 24.07 6.59 -30.77
C ARG A 289 24.70 6.89 -32.11
N THR A 290 24.21 6.28 -33.17
CA THR A 290 24.45 6.73 -34.53
C THR A 290 23.86 8.13 -34.66
N PRO A 291 24.61 9.11 -35.14
CA PRO A 291 24.05 10.43 -35.41
C PRO A 291 22.94 10.30 -36.47
N PRO A 292 21.92 11.16 -36.43
CA PRO A 292 20.85 11.15 -37.40
C PRO A 292 21.44 11.38 -38.82
N ALA A 293 20.95 10.60 -39.78
CA ALA A 293 21.33 10.74 -41.19
C ALA A 293 21.00 12.16 -41.65
N GLU A 294 21.94 12.76 -42.36
CA GLU A 294 21.75 14.05 -43.03
C GLU A 294 20.52 13.99 -43.97
N PRO A 295 19.68 15.03 -44.00
CA PRO A 295 18.56 15.08 -44.91
C PRO A 295 19.06 15.13 -46.37
N PRO A 296 18.32 14.52 -47.35
CA PRO A 296 18.70 14.55 -48.72
C PRO A 296 18.70 15.99 -49.26
N PRO A 297 19.62 16.34 -50.24
CA PRO A 297 19.69 17.67 -50.80
C PRO A 297 18.37 18.02 -51.54
N ALA A 298 17.97 19.27 -51.41
CA ALA A 298 16.80 19.83 -52.09
C ALA A 298 16.92 19.66 -53.61
N PRO A 299 15.80 19.39 -54.32
CA PRO A 299 15.83 19.27 -55.79
C PRO A 299 16.26 20.59 -56.44
N GLY A 300 17.23 20.48 -57.35
CA GLY A 300 17.92 21.59 -58.00
C GLY A 300 17.01 22.50 -58.80
N THR A 301 17.28 23.79 -58.72
CA THR A 301 16.77 24.85 -59.58
C THR A 301 17.25 24.63 -61.00
N PRO A 302 16.40 24.75 -62.03
CA PRO A 302 16.83 24.60 -63.44
C PRO A 302 17.73 25.74 -63.83
N PRO A 303 18.68 25.54 -64.80
CA PRO A 303 19.61 26.55 -65.25
C PRO A 303 18.88 27.60 -66.10
N THR A 304 19.16 28.87 -65.80
CA THR A 304 18.77 30.01 -66.62
C THR A 304 19.61 30.01 -67.84
N THR A 305 18.96 29.88 -69.03
CA THR A 305 19.59 30.08 -70.37
C THR A 305 19.78 31.57 -70.64
N GLN A 306 21.00 31.96 -70.96
CA GLN A 306 21.31 33.08 -71.81
C GLN A 306 21.64 32.63 -73.22
#